data_85c6f13080755ddaccfe614c0f6c80e2
#
_entry.id   85c6f13080755ddaccfe614c0f6c80e2
#
_cell.length_a   1.000
_cell.length_b   1.000
_cell.length_c   1.000
_cell.angle_alpha   90.00
_cell.angle_beta   90.00
_cell.angle_gamma   90.00
#
_symmetry.space_group_name_H-M   'P 1'
#
loop_
_entity.id
_entity.type
_entity.pdbx_description
1 polymer ?
#
loop_
_entity_poly.entity_id
_entity_poly.type
_entity_poly.pdbx_seq_one_letter_code
_entity_poly.pdbx_strand_id
1 'polypeptide(L)'
;IMDIVGRYKKVLTDIVGNRVFAYRAGGWCIQPFDKIEKALKKHAIYLDSTIFHGGLNKSKTHYYNFSKTPNSSQWRFNSDPLLDESSGFFHEIPISSIKLNPFFFWRLVFHKLFPSNTHKQFGDGVAAKASWLYFLRLVISRSWSVVSLDGFKASFLQRAYSEYKKKSFDDF
;
A
#
# COMPACT_ATOMS: atom_id res chain seq x y z
N ILE A 1 5.52 17.99 13.34
CA ILE A 1 4.53 17.24 12.53
C ILE A 1 3.25 18.04 12.40
N MET A 2 2.68 18.52 13.51
CA MET A 2 1.42 19.29 13.56
C MET A 2 1.38 20.42 12.52
N ASP A 3 2.39 21.30 12.54
CA ASP A 3 2.48 22.47 11.65
C ASP A 3 2.70 22.08 10.18
N ILE A 4 3.45 20.99 9.97
CA ILE A 4 3.68 20.45 8.63
C ILE A 4 2.36 19.99 8.02
N VAL A 5 1.60 19.15 8.73
CA VAL A 5 0.29 18.66 8.27
C VAL A 5 -0.66 19.80 7.97
N GLY A 6 -0.75 20.80 8.89
CA GLY A 6 -1.62 21.97 8.71
C GLY A 6 -1.26 22.79 7.48
N ARG A 7 0.03 23.06 7.27
CA ARG A 7 0.53 23.82 6.10
C ARG A 7 0.25 23.10 4.80
N TYR A 8 0.57 21.80 4.70
CA TYR A 8 0.29 21.03 3.48
C TYR A 8 -1.21 20.91 3.20
N LYS A 9 -2.02 20.67 4.23
CA LYS A 9 -3.47 20.67 4.08
C LYS A 9 -3.98 21.99 3.51
N LYS A 10 -3.51 23.14 4.05
CA LYS A 10 -3.91 24.46 3.55
C LYS A 10 -3.55 24.62 2.08
N VAL A 11 -2.29 24.36 1.71
CA VAL A 11 -1.83 24.47 0.31
C VAL A 11 -2.66 23.59 -0.62
N LEU A 12 -2.92 22.34 -0.24
CA LEU A 12 -3.72 21.43 -1.05
C LEU A 12 -5.18 21.92 -1.16
N THR A 13 -5.76 22.41 -0.09
CA THR A 13 -7.13 22.98 -0.11
C THR A 13 -7.21 24.18 -1.02
N ASP A 14 -6.21 25.07 -0.98
CA ASP A 14 -6.14 26.26 -1.83
C ASP A 14 -6.04 25.90 -3.33
N ILE A 15 -5.34 24.80 -3.66
CA ILE A 15 -5.19 24.32 -5.04
C ILE A 15 -6.44 23.58 -5.54
N VAL A 16 -6.99 22.68 -4.71
CA VAL A 16 -8.08 21.78 -5.13
C VAL A 16 -9.45 22.47 -5.02
N GLY A 17 -9.54 23.54 -4.23
CA GLY A 17 -10.81 24.24 -3.96
C GLY A 17 -11.80 23.43 -3.10
N ASN A 18 -11.41 22.27 -2.60
CA ASN A 18 -12.21 21.35 -1.82
C ASN A 18 -11.55 20.96 -0.51
N ARG A 19 -12.33 20.44 0.42
CA ARG A 19 -11.84 19.96 1.72
C ARG A 19 -10.91 18.75 1.54
N VAL A 20 -9.69 18.87 2.04
CA VAL A 20 -8.74 17.77 2.16
C VAL A 20 -9.03 17.02 3.46
N PHE A 21 -9.35 15.72 3.37
CA PHE A 21 -9.77 14.88 4.50
C PHE A 21 -9.07 13.52 4.55
N ALA A 22 -8.27 13.18 3.52
CA ALA A 22 -7.59 11.91 3.38
C ALA A 22 -6.08 12.05 3.54
N TYR A 23 -5.46 10.97 3.99
CA TYR A 23 -4.02 10.85 4.20
C TYR A 23 -3.51 9.53 3.64
N ARG A 24 -2.26 9.54 3.21
CA ARG A 24 -1.48 8.34 2.91
C ARG A 24 -0.04 8.57 3.32
N ALA A 25 0.50 7.70 4.17
CA ALA A 25 1.88 7.79 4.60
C ALA A 25 2.85 7.48 3.46
N GLY A 26 3.85 8.34 3.27
CA GLY A 26 4.94 8.10 2.34
C GLY A 26 5.72 6.85 2.72
N GLY A 27 5.99 5.96 1.74
CA GLY A 27 6.69 4.70 2.00
C GLY A 27 5.95 3.75 2.94
N TRP A 28 4.64 3.95 3.13
CA TRP A 28 3.77 3.19 4.06
C TRP A 28 4.17 3.25 5.53
N CYS A 29 4.99 4.24 5.91
CA CYS A 29 5.54 4.38 7.27
C CYS A 29 4.55 5.08 8.21
N ILE A 30 3.41 4.43 8.49
CA ILE A 30 2.39 4.97 9.40
C ILE A 30 2.60 4.54 10.87
N GLN A 31 3.41 3.53 11.08
CA GLN A 31 3.68 3.00 12.43
C GLN A 31 4.96 3.60 13.05
N PRO A 32 4.97 3.96 14.33
CA PRO A 32 3.81 3.98 15.23
C PRO A 32 2.87 5.16 14.92
N PHE A 33 1.56 4.93 15.01
CA PHE A 33 0.52 5.86 14.58
C PHE A 33 0.38 7.07 15.51
N ASP A 34 0.65 6.92 16.81
CA ASP A 34 0.58 7.96 17.83
C ASP A 34 1.35 9.24 17.47
N LYS A 35 2.40 9.11 16.69
CA LYS A 35 3.21 10.24 16.22
C LYS A 35 2.44 11.20 15.30
N ILE A 36 1.47 10.69 14.55
CA ILE A 36 0.72 11.49 13.58
C ILE A 36 -0.74 11.67 13.97
N GLU A 37 -1.28 10.79 14.79
CA GLU A 37 -2.69 10.77 15.22
C GLU A 37 -3.22 12.14 15.63
N LYS A 38 -2.53 12.80 16.56
CA LYS A 38 -2.94 14.13 17.07
C LYS A 38 -2.98 15.18 15.97
N ALA A 39 -2.06 15.11 15.01
CA ALA A 39 -2.01 16.06 13.90
C ALA A 39 -3.15 15.82 12.92
N LEU A 40 -3.45 14.58 12.59
CA LEU A 40 -4.56 14.22 11.71
C LEU A 40 -5.91 14.63 12.34
N LYS A 41 -6.12 14.29 13.63
CA LYS A 41 -7.33 14.70 14.37
C LYS A 41 -7.53 16.22 14.39
N LYS A 42 -6.48 16.97 14.76
CA LYS A 42 -6.53 18.44 14.82
C LYS A 42 -6.92 19.06 13.48
N HIS A 43 -6.46 18.47 12.38
CA HIS A 43 -6.72 18.99 11.05
C HIS A 43 -7.92 18.33 10.36
N ALA A 44 -8.75 17.58 11.08
CA ALA A 44 -9.93 16.90 10.55
C ALA A 44 -9.60 16.06 9.29
N ILE A 45 -8.51 15.32 9.35
CA ILE A 45 -8.11 14.30 8.38
C ILE A 45 -8.46 12.96 9.04
N TYR A 46 -9.49 12.30 8.54
CA TYR A 46 -10.05 11.11 9.17
C TYR A 46 -9.97 9.84 8.31
N LEU A 47 -9.67 9.99 7.02
CA LEU A 47 -9.50 8.84 6.13
C LEU A 47 -8.02 8.55 5.94
N ASP A 48 -7.61 7.32 6.21
CA ASP A 48 -6.30 6.80 5.85
C ASP A 48 -6.40 5.78 4.71
N SER A 49 -5.38 5.72 3.88
CA SER A 49 -5.25 4.70 2.83
C SER A 49 -3.78 4.32 2.70
N THR A 50 -3.21 3.90 3.81
CA THR A 50 -1.78 3.55 3.88
C THR A 50 -1.56 2.05 3.92
N ILE A 51 -2.43 1.31 4.57
CA ILE A 51 -2.25 -0.11 4.87
C ILE A 51 -2.52 -0.98 3.64
N PHE A 52 -1.87 -2.10 3.57
CA PHE A 52 -2.18 -3.18 2.64
C PHE A 52 -1.93 -4.54 3.28
N HIS A 53 -2.73 -5.53 2.91
CA HIS A 53 -2.64 -6.85 3.53
C HIS A 53 -1.26 -7.48 3.35
N GLY A 54 -0.70 -7.97 4.45
CA GLY A 54 0.56 -8.71 4.50
C GLY A 54 1.82 -7.90 4.26
N GLY A 55 1.73 -6.56 4.25
CA GLY A 55 2.89 -5.68 4.14
C GLY A 55 3.84 -5.84 5.31
N LEU A 56 5.12 -6.02 5.03
CA LEU A 56 6.17 -6.09 6.04
C LEU A 56 7.48 -5.55 5.48
N ASN A 57 8.01 -4.52 6.13
CA ASN A 57 9.35 -4.02 5.89
C ASN A 57 10.02 -3.60 7.20
N LYS A 58 11.25 -4.06 7.41
CA LYS A 58 12.09 -3.72 8.54
C LYS A 58 13.47 -3.29 8.03
N SER A 59 13.56 -2.11 7.47
CA SER A 59 14.85 -1.53 7.08
C SER A 59 15.22 -0.39 8.03
N LYS A 60 16.43 0.15 7.89
CA LYS A 60 16.89 1.29 8.70
C LYS A 60 16.05 2.56 8.47
N THR A 61 15.47 2.71 7.29
CA THR A 61 14.75 3.92 6.86
C THR A 61 13.24 3.73 6.75
N HIS A 62 12.75 2.49 6.67
CA HIS A 62 11.34 2.18 6.49
C HIS A 62 10.94 1.06 7.43
N TYR A 63 9.97 1.33 8.27
CA TYR A 63 9.37 0.34 9.14
C TYR A 63 7.86 0.33 8.99
N TYR A 64 7.31 -0.83 8.67
CA TYR A 64 5.90 -1.13 8.78
C TYR A 64 5.69 -2.64 8.90
N ASN A 65 4.65 -3.03 9.63
CA ASN A 65 4.25 -4.42 9.80
C ASN A 65 2.72 -4.54 9.75
N PHE A 66 2.20 -4.87 8.59
CA PHE A 66 0.78 -5.04 8.30
C PHE A 66 0.36 -6.52 8.21
N SER A 67 1.09 -7.41 8.88
CA SER A 67 0.81 -8.85 8.87
C SER A 67 -0.50 -9.22 9.58
N LYS A 68 -0.98 -8.35 10.47
CA LYS A 68 -2.21 -8.52 11.26
C LYS A 68 -3.36 -7.63 10.79
N THR A 69 -3.33 -7.17 9.56
CA THR A 69 -4.41 -6.34 8.98
C THR A 69 -5.76 -7.06 9.03
N PRO A 70 -6.84 -6.39 9.45
CA PRO A 70 -8.20 -6.94 9.40
C PRO A 70 -8.54 -7.49 8.01
N ASN A 71 -9.30 -8.58 7.95
CA ASN A 71 -9.76 -9.16 6.68
C ASN A 71 -11.05 -8.47 6.21
N SER A 72 -10.98 -7.16 6.03
CA SER A 72 -12.10 -6.31 5.63
C SER A 72 -11.69 -5.41 4.47
N SER A 73 -12.65 -4.97 3.68
CA SER A 73 -12.45 -3.99 2.61
C SER A 73 -12.21 -2.58 3.14
N GLN A 74 -12.71 -2.30 4.35
CA GLN A 74 -12.54 -1.05 5.08
C GLN A 74 -12.84 -1.30 6.56
N TRP A 75 -12.29 -0.48 7.45
CA TRP A 75 -12.58 -0.54 8.87
C TRP A 75 -12.35 0.79 9.57
N ARG A 76 -12.80 0.90 10.81
CA ARG A 76 -12.54 2.06 11.66
C ARG A 76 -11.51 1.73 12.72
N PHE A 77 -10.76 2.74 13.15
CA PHE A 77 -9.78 2.61 14.22
C PHE A 77 -9.57 3.92 14.97
N ASN A 78 -8.93 3.87 16.13
CA ASN A 78 -8.55 5.05 16.90
C ASN A 78 -7.03 5.24 16.95
N SER A 79 -6.33 4.39 17.66
CA SER A 79 -4.89 4.54 17.93
C SER A 79 -4.00 3.52 17.21
N ASP A 80 -4.55 2.36 16.84
CA ASP A 80 -3.85 1.35 16.07
C ASP A 80 -4.59 1.08 14.76
N PRO A 81 -4.01 1.46 13.61
CA PRO A 81 -4.65 1.28 12.32
C PRO A 81 -4.79 -0.20 11.89
N LEU A 82 -4.29 -1.15 12.67
CA LEU A 82 -4.49 -2.59 12.45
C LEU A 82 -5.64 -3.19 13.27
N LEU A 83 -6.33 -2.39 14.07
CA LEU A 83 -7.49 -2.82 14.83
C LEU A 83 -8.78 -2.35 14.15
N ASP A 84 -9.78 -3.22 14.10
CA ASP A 84 -11.12 -2.87 13.65
C ASP A 84 -11.97 -2.49 14.87
N GLU A 85 -12.31 -1.21 14.97
CA GLU A 85 -13.06 -0.63 16.07
C GLU A 85 -14.33 0.07 15.54
N SER A 86 -15.50 -0.48 15.79
CA SER A 86 -16.79 0.02 15.25
C SER A 86 -17.03 1.52 15.50
N SER A 87 -16.51 2.08 16.59
CA SER A 87 -16.61 3.52 16.96
C SER A 87 -15.34 4.32 16.69
N GLY A 88 -14.40 3.80 15.89
CA GLY A 88 -13.14 4.47 15.59
C GLY A 88 -13.34 5.84 14.92
N PHE A 89 -12.46 6.79 15.26
CA PHE A 89 -12.46 8.12 14.64
C PHE A 89 -11.94 8.09 13.20
N PHE A 90 -10.89 7.30 12.95
CA PHE A 90 -10.30 7.16 11.63
C PHE A 90 -10.98 6.06 10.85
N HIS A 91 -10.94 6.19 9.54
CA HIS A 91 -11.42 5.20 8.60
C HIS A 91 -10.28 4.76 7.70
N GLU A 92 -9.94 3.48 7.71
CA GLU A 92 -8.95 2.90 6.80
C GLU A 92 -9.63 2.33 5.56
N ILE A 93 -9.12 2.72 4.39
CA ILE A 93 -9.41 2.08 3.11
C ILE A 93 -8.10 1.51 2.59
N PRO A 94 -7.85 0.21 2.78
CA PRO A 94 -6.56 -0.38 2.49
C PRO A 94 -6.23 -0.34 1.01
N ILE A 95 -4.96 -0.24 0.71
CA ILE A 95 -4.44 -0.36 -0.66
C ILE A 95 -4.67 -1.80 -1.13
N SER A 96 -5.23 -1.95 -2.31
CA SER A 96 -5.46 -3.25 -2.91
C SER A 96 -4.17 -4.06 -3.01
N SER A 97 -4.18 -5.27 -2.48
CA SER A 97 -3.04 -6.19 -2.52
C SER A 97 -3.51 -7.62 -2.71
N ILE A 98 -2.71 -8.43 -3.36
CA ILE A 98 -2.98 -9.85 -3.53
C ILE A 98 -1.75 -10.70 -3.19
N LYS A 99 -2.02 -11.95 -2.84
CA LYS A 99 -0.98 -12.95 -2.55
C LYS A 99 -0.57 -13.64 -3.85
N LEU A 100 0.66 -13.40 -4.27
CA LEU A 100 1.23 -13.97 -5.47
C LEU A 100 1.96 -15.28 -5.17
N ASN A 101 1.88 -16.22 -6.10
CA ASN A 101 2.68 -17.45 -6.06
C ASN A 101 4.06 -17.22 -6.71
N PRO A 102 5.04 -18.07 -6.42
CA PRO A 102 6.38 -17.96 -7.00
C PRO A 102 6.42 -17.95 -8.54
N PHE A 103 5.52 -18.66 -9.21
CA PHE A 103 5.49 -18.70 -10.68
C PHE A 103 5.30 -17.33 -11.34
N PHE A 104 4.63 -16.39 -10.65
CA PHE A 104 4.54 -15.02 -11.14
C PHE A 104 5.92 -14.38 -11.26
N PHE A 105 6.78 -14.60 -10.28
CA PHE A 105 8.15 -14.04 -10.26
C PHE A 105 9.09 -14.78 -11.19
N TRP A 106 8.89 -16.07 -11.43
CA TRP A 106 9.63 -16.81 -12.45
C TRP A 106 9.40 -16.25 -13.85
N ARG A 107 8.19 -15.84 -14.18
CA ARG A 107 7.94 -15.10 -15.43
C ARG A 107 8.77 -13.82 -15.50
N LEU A 108 8.86 -13.08 -14.41
CA LEU A 108 9.67 -11.87 -14.34
C LEU A 108 11.15 -12.16 -14.57
N VAL A 109 11.67 -13.24 -13.98
CA VAL A 109 13.04 -13.71 -14.19
C VAL A 109 13.26 -14.07 -15.67
N PHE A 110 12.33 -14.81 -16.26
CA PHE A 110 12.39 -15.18 -17.68
C PHE A 110 12.44 -13.95 -18.59
N HIS A 111 11.58 -12.98 -18.39
CA HIS A 111 11.59 -11.71 -19.17
C HIS A 111 12.86 -10.88 -18.97
N LYS A 112 13.51 -10.99 -17.82
CA LYS A 112 14.82 -10.36 -17.59
C LYS A 112 15.96 -11.06 -18.30
N LEU A 113 15.91 -12.37 -18.37
CA LEU A 113 16.94 -13.19 -19.08
C LEU A 113 16.78 -13.13 -20.60
N PHE A 114 15.53 -13.03 -21.08
CA PHE A 114 15.19 -12.95 -22.49
C PHE A 114 14.39 -11.66 -22.76
N PRO A 115 15.08 -10.50 -22.79
CA PRO A 115 14.40 -9.21 -22.97
C PRO A 115 13.78 -9.13 -24.36
N SER A 116 12.50 -8.76 -24.40
CA SER A 116 11.78 -8.45 -25.64
C SER A 116 11.39 -6.96 -25.66
N ASN A 117 11.20 -6.41 -26.86
CA ASN A 117 10.81 -5.00 -27.01
C ASN A 117 9.45 -4.68 -26.38
N THR A 118 8.56 -5.67 -26.25
CA THR A 118 7.23 -5.56 -25.63
C THR A 118 7.28 -5.49 -24.11
N HIS A 119 8.40 -5.87 -23.49
CA HIS A 119 8.57 -5.89 -22.04
C HIS A 119 9.70 -4.97 -21.57
N LYS A 120 10.03 -3.96 -22.36
CA LYS A 120 10.97 -2.93 -21.94
C LYS A 120 10.43 -2.18 -20.73
N GLN A 121 11.28 -2.02 -19.73
CA GLN A 121 10.98 -1.18 -18.59
C GLN A 121 10.78 0.26 -19.07
N PHE A 122 9.65 0.85 -18.72
CA PHE A 122 9.34 2.22 -19.08
C PHE A 122 9.84 3.16 -17.99
N GLY A 123 10.60 4.19 -18.38
CA GLY A 123 11.14 5.19 -17.48
C GLY A 123 12.54 4.87 -16.94
N ASP A 124 13.16 5.86 -16.39
CA ASP A 124 14.50 5.88 -15.79
C ASP A 124 14.50 5.64 -14.28
N GLY A 125 13.38 5.16 -13.75
CA GLY A 125 13.21 4.87 -12.32
C GLY A 125 14.27 3.87 -11.83
N VAL A 126 15.13 4.31 -10.93
CA VAL A 126 16.07 3.44 -10.24
C VAL A 126 15.29 2.64 -9.19
N ALA A 127 15.03 1.38 -9.47
CA ALA A 127 14.47 0.47 -8.47
C ALA A 127 15.43 0.40 -7.28
N ALA A 128 14.89 0.58 -6.06
CA ALA A 128 15.67 0.38 -4.85
C ALA A 128 16.34 -1.01 -4.90
N LYS A 129 17.65 -1.05 -4.65
CA LYS A 129 18.42 -2.30 -4.66
C LYS A 129 17.84 -3.25 -3.62
N ALA A 130 17.05 -4.20 -4.04
CA ALA A 130 16.57 -5.28 -3.17
C ALA A 130 17.72 -6.26 -2.91
N SER A 131 17.78 -6.80 -1.69
CA SER A 131 18.79 -7.79 -1.34
C SER A 131 18.57 -9.09 -2.12
N TRP A 132 19.64 -9.84 -2.39
CA TRP A 132 19.57 -11.19 -3.01
C TRP A 132 18.60 -12.12 -2.26
N LEU A 133 18.60 -12.08 -0.94
CA LEU A 133 17.71 -12.88 -0.11
C LEU A 133 16.23 -12.54 -0.36
N TYR A 134 15.91 -11.28 -0.62
CA TYR A 134 14.56 -10.88 -0.97
C TYR A 134 14.11 -11.49 -2.30
N PHE A 135 14.97 -11.47 -3.33
CA PHE A 135 14.66 -12.11 -4.61
C PHE A 135 14.49 -13.63 -4.49
N LEU A 136 15.37 -14.28 -3.75
CA LEU A 136 15.27 -15.70 -3.48
C LEU A 136 13.93 -16.04 -2.81
N ARG A 137 13.52 -15.26 -1.83
CA ARG A 137 12.22 -15.42 -1.18
C ARG A 137 11.05 -15.29 -2.16
N LEU A 138 11.08 -14.33 -3.09
CA LEU A 138 10.02 -14.12 -4.06
C LEU A 138 9.85 -15.33 -5.01
N VAL A 139 10.93 -15.99 -5.41
CA VAL A 139 10.90 -17.11 -6.36
C VAL A 139 10.63 -18.46 -5.69
N ILE A 140 10.69 -18.54 -4.34
CA ILE A 140 10.46 -19.80 -3.59
C ILE A 140 9.14 -19.75 -2.81
N SER A 141 8.73 -18.59 -2.29
CA SER A 141 7.58 -18.47 -1.42
C SER A 141 6.49 -17.54 -1.96
N ARG A 142 5.26 -17.75 -1.47
CA ARG A 142 4.16 -16.82 -1.73
C ARG A 142 4.43 -15.49 -1.05
N SER A 143 4.19 -14.38 -1.72
CA SER A 143 4.38 -13.02 -1.18
C SER A 143 3.19 -12.13 -1.49
N TRP A 144 2.91 -11.19 -0.58
CA TRP A 144 1.94 -10.13 -0.83
C TRP A 144 2.54 -9.07 -1.73
N SER A 145 1.76 -8.55 -2.65
CA SER A 145 2.15 -7.44 -3.51
C SER A 145 1.00 -6.46 -3.66
N VAL A 146 1.30 -5.19 -3.54
CA VAL A 146 0.38 -4.09 -3.84
C VAL A 146 0.02 -4.15 -5.33
N VAL A 147 -1.26 -3.98 -5.64
CA VAL A 147 -1.74 -3.96 -7.02
C VAL A 147 -1.24 -2.68 -7.69
N SER A 148 -0.49 -2.85 -8.77
CA SER A 148 0.06 -1.75 -9.56
C SER A 148 0.01 -2.07 -11.05
N LEU A 149 -0.05 -1.02 -11.87
CA LEU A 149 0.11 -1.09 -13.31
C LEU A 149 1.53 -0.69 -13.65
N ASP A 150 2.40 -1.65 -13.86
CA ASP A 150 3.69 -1.45 -14.48
C ASP A 150 3.87 -2.44 -15.64
N GLY A 151 4.76 -2.16 -16.57
CA GLY A 151 4.86 -2.89 -17.84
C GLY A 151 4.97 -4.41 -17.72
N PHE A 152 5.56 -4.93 -16.65
CA PHE A 152 5.64 -6.36 -16.39
C PHE A 152 4.42 -6.94 -15.67
N LYS A 153 3.56 -6.07 -15.14
CA LYS A 153 2.46 -6.44 -14.25
C LYS A 153 1.08 -6.18 -14.84
N ALA A 154 0.96 -5.96 -16.15
CA ALA A 154 -0.35 -5.75 -16.78
C ALA A 154 -1.32 -6.91 -16.51
N SER A 155 -0.86 -8.15 -16.62
CA SER A 155 -1.63 -9.35 -16.25
C SER A 155 -1.92 -9.47 -14.75
N PHE A 156 -1.22 -8.69 -13.93
CA PHE A 156 -1.42 -8.64 -12.49
C PHE A 156 -2.72 -7.94 -12.10
N LEU A 157 -3.06 -6.83 -12.77
CA LEU A 157 -4.34 -6.15 -12.54
C LEU A 157 -5.52 -7.06 -12.90
N GLN A 158 -5.46 -7.74 -14.03
CA GLN A 158 -6.51 -8.68 -14.44
C GLN A 158 -6.70 -9.81 -13.41
N ARG A 159 -5.59 -10.35 -12.91
CA ARG A 159 -5.61 -11.35 -11.86
C ARG A 159 -6.16 -10.80 -10.54
N ALA A 160 -5.72 -9.61 -10.13
CA ALA A 160 -6.22 -8.94 -8.93
C ALA A 160 -7.73 -8.73 -9.03
N TYR A 161 -8.21 -8.18 -10.13
CA TYR A 161 -9.64 -8.01 -10.39
C TYR A 161 -10.42 -9.33 -10.27
N SER A 162 -9.90 -10.41 -10.88
CA SER A 162 -10.54 -11.73 -10.83
C SER A 162 -10.58 -12.32 -9.42
N GLU A 163 -9.54 -12.09 -8.61
CA GLU A 163 -9.50 -12.54 -7.21
C GLU A 163 -10.44 -11.72 -6.31
N TYR A 164 -10.50 -10.41 -6.51
CA TYR A 164 -11.43 -9.54 -5.80
C TYR A 164 -12.88 -9.86 -6.15
N LYS A 165 -13.20 -10.10 -7.43
CA LYS A 165 -14.54 -10.49 -7.87
C LYS A 165 -15.03 -11.80 -7.24
N LYS A 166 -14.11 -12.75 -6.98
CA LYS A 166 -14.47 -14.03 -6.32
C LYS A 166 -14.74 -13.88 -4.81
N LYS A 167 -14.22 -12.84 -4.19
CA LYS A 167 -14.42 -12.59 -2.75
C LYS A 167 -15.76 -11.95 -2.44
N SER A 168 -16.68 -11.89 -3.43
CA SER A 168 -18.00 -11.23 -3.35
C SER A 168 -17.97 -10.07 -2.36
N PHE A 169 -17.75 -8.88 -2.88
CA PHE A 169 -17.90 -7.67 -2.08
C PHE A 169 -19.39 -7.41 -1.89
N ASP A 170 -20.03 -8.17 -1.01
CA ASP A 170 -21.42 -7.95 -0.64
C ASP A 170 -21.58 -6.74 0.31
N ASP A 171 -20.49 -6.00 0.57
CA ASP A 171 -20.42 -4.88 1.51
C ASP A 171 -20.14 -3.51 0.83
N PHE A 172 -20.64 -3.30 -0.37
CA PHE A 172 -20.67 -1.96 -0.98
C PHE A 172 -22.08 -1.47 -1.20
#